data_251038b390390a5ad6db361754a5b6d0
#
_entry.id   251038b390390a5ad6db361754a5b6d0
#
_cell.length_a   1.000
_cell.length_b   1.000
_cell.length_c   1.000
_cell.angle_alpha   90.00
_cell.angle_beta   90.00
_cell.angle_gamma   90.00
#
_symmetry.space_group_name_H-M   'P 1'
#
loop_
_entity.id
_entity.type
_entity.pdbx_description
1 polymer ?
#
loop_
_entity_poly.entity_id
_entity_poly.type
_entity_poly.pdbx_seq_one_letter_code
_entity_poly.pdbx_strand_id
1 'polypeptide(L)'
;MMNRDTARTIADALTWARIASVVPITILAFYDLKWWVLGFYIAAALTDLLDGMFARRGAPPKSNFDLDGVADRILSFATVLWFWLLIPGFLQKYWLPYVPIIVVLEVYLNFVRIRYERFDVPHLPFGRIAMALFFTLLPVVLVFGDLPWFVHTVLIIVVASELQLTWAFWRKSRTL
;
A
#
# COMPACT_ATOMS: atom_id res chain seq x y z
N MET A 1 13.21 29.96 -1.56
CA MET A 1 12.08 29.23 -0.91
C MET A 1 11.13 28.72 -1.97
N MET A 2 10.83 27.42 -2.00
CA MET A 2 9.87 26.83 -2.95
C MET A 2 8.45 27.28 -2.60
N ASN A 3 7.67 27.71 -3.60
CA ASN A 3 6.27 28.09 -3.41
C ASN A 3 5.46 26.86 -2.95
N ARG A 4 4.48 27.06 -2.05
CA ARG A 4 3.62 25.97 -1.52
C ARG A 4 2.81 25.27 -2.61
N ASP A 5 2.35 26.01 -3.62
CA ASP A 5 1.64 25.44 -4.76
C ASP A 5 2.57 24.56 -5.62
N THR A 6 3.81 24.99 -5.84
CA THR A 6 4.82 24.18 -6.55
C THR A 6 5.12 22.88 -5.80
N ALA A 7 5.26 22.94 -4.46
CA ALA A 7 5.49 21.75 -3.65
C ALA A 7 4.34 20.74 -3.77
N ARG A 8 3.09 21.22 -3.79
CA ARG A 8 1.91 20.37 -3.97
C ARG A 8 1.85 19.74 -5.36
N THR A 9 2.10 20.52 -6.41
CA THR A 9 2.15 20.01 -7.79
C THR A 9 3.21 18.92 -7.96
N ILE A 10 4.38 19.08 -7.32
CA ILE A 10 5.42 18.05 -7.35
C ILE A 10 4.95 16.77 -6.63
N ALA A 11 4.32 16.89 -5.45
CA ALA A 11 3.78 15.74 -4.74
C ALA A 11 2.77 14.98 -5.60
N ASP A 12 1.78 15.67 -6.17
CA ASP A 12 0.75 15.06 -7.02
C ASP A 12 1.37 14.41 -8.28
N ALA A 13 2.38 15.03 -8.89
CA ALA A 13 3.11 14.46 -10.04
C ALA A 13 3.89 13.19 -9.68
N LEU A 14 4.51 13.13 -8.50
CA LEU A 14 5.18 11.94 -8.00
C LEU A 14 4.21 10.79 -7.75
N THR A 15 3.04 11.09 -7.17
CA THR A 15 1.98 10.09 -6.96
C THR A 15 1.47 9.52 -8.29
N TRP A 16 1.25 10.38 -9.31
CA TRP A 16 0.89 9.93 -10.66
C TRP A 16 1.99 9.11 -11.33
N ALA A 17 3.25 9.49 -11.16
CA ALA A 17 4.39 8.72 -11.68
C ALA A 17 4.46 7.32 -11.04
N ARG A 18 4.15 7.21 -9.73
CA ARG A 18 4.05 5.93 -9.01
C ARG A 18 2.94 5.06 -9.60
N ILE A 19 1.74 5.60 -9.83
CA ILE A 19 0.64 4.86 -10.47
C ILE A 19 1.05 4.40 -11.87
N ALA A 20 1.62 5.29 -12.67
CA ALA A 20 2.07 4.98 -14.03
C ALA A 20 3.18 3.92 -14.06
N SER A 21 4.03 3.85 -13.02
CA SER A 21 5.11 2.86 -12.93
C SER A 21 4.62 1.42 -12.80
N VAL A 22 3.38 1.20 -12.38
CA VAL A 22 2.78 -0.15 -12.28
C VAL A 22 2.78 -0.86 -13.62
N VAL A 23 2.51 -0.14 -14.72
CA VAL A 23 2.47 -0.73 -16.06
C VAL A 23 3.83 -1.29 -16.50
N PRO A 24 4.91 -0.49 -16.55
CA PRO A 24 6.22 -1.02 -16.93
C PRO A 24 6.74 -2.08 -15.98
N ILE A 25 6.51 -1.96 -14.66
CA ILE A 25 6.90 -3.00 -13.70
C ILE A 25 6.17 -4.31 -13.98
N THR A 26 4.88 -4.26 -14.30
CA THR A 26 4.10 -5.46 -14.64
C THR A 26 4.62 -6.11 -15.93
N ILE A 27 4.97 -5.32 -16.95
CA ILE A 27 5.58 -5.83 -18.18
C ILE A 27 6.91 -6.53 -17.85
N LEU A 28 7.77 -5.91 -17.07
CA LEU A 28 9.05 -6.50 -16.65
C LEU A 28 8.86 -7.78 -15.84
N ALA A 29 7.85 -7.82 -14.96
CA ALA A 29 7.49 -9.02 -14.20
C ALA A 29 6.99 -10.15 -15.10
N PHE A 30 6.21 -9.84 -16.13
CA PHE A 30 5.74 -10.82 -17.10
C PHE A 30 6.89 -11.51 -17.87
N TYR A 31 7.98 -10.76 -18.15
CA TYR A 31 9.20 -11.29 -18.76
C TYR A 31 10.21 -11.88 -17.77
N ASP A 32 9.83 -12.07 -16.49
CA ASP A 32 10.69 -12.58 -15.40
C ASP A 32 11.98 -11.78 -15.18
N LEU A 33 11.97 -10.49 -15.48
CA LEU A 33 13.12 -9.60 -15.33
C LEU A 33 13.22 -9.07 -13.89
N LYS A 34 13.44 -9.97 -12.92
CA LYS A 34 13.38 -9.74 -11.47
C LYS A 34 14.18 -8.52 -10.99
N TRP A 35 15.42 -8.37 -11.49
CA TRP A 35 16.29 -7.28 -11.06
C TRP A 35 15.82 -5.89 -11.56
N TRP A 36 15.22 -5.85 -12.75
CA TRP A 36 14.61 -4.64 -13.27
C TRP A 36 13.33 -4.30 -12.49
N VAL A 37 12.51 -5.30 -12.20
CA VAL A 37 11.33 -5.13 -11.32
C VAL A 37 11.75 -4.58 -9.97
N LEU A 38 12.78 -5.14 -9.34
CA LEU A 38 13.30 -4.66 -8.05
C LEU A 38 13.76 -3.21 -8.14
N GLY A 39 14.52 -2.84 -9.17
CA GLY A 39 15.01 -1.47 -9.36
C GLY A 39 13.86 -0.45 -9.52
N PHE A 40 12.89 -0.73 -10.39
CA PHE A 40 11.74 0.13 -10.60
C PHE A 40 10.81 0.18 -9.38
N TYR A 41 10.65 -0.94 -8.66
CA TYR A 41 9.88 -1.01 -7.44
C TYR A 41 10.49 -0.13 -6.33
N ILE A 42 11.80 -0.22 -6.13
CA ILE A 42 12.51 0.64 -5.16
C ILE A 42 12.39 2.11 -5.58
N ALA A 43 12.52 2.42 -6.87
CA ALA A 43 12.33 3.78 -7.36
C ALA A 43 10.91 4.29 -7.05
N ALA A 44 9.88 3.47 -7.27
CA ALA A 44 8.49 3.80 -6.93
C ALA A 44 8.30 4.02 -5.41
N ALA A 45 8.92 3.19 -4.57
CA ALA A 45 8.89 3.36 -3.12
C ALA A 45 9.61 4.64 -2.66
N LEU A 46 10.71 5.02 -3.31
CA LEU A 46 11.40 6.28 -3.02
C LEU A 46 10.57 7.50 -3.43
N THR A 47 9.82 7.43 -4.53
CA THR A 47 8.90 8.53 -4.91
C THR A 47 7.83 8.76 -3.85
N ASP A 48 7.36 7.71 -3.17
CA ASP A 48 6.41 7.80 -2.04
C ASP A 48 7.00 8.58 -0.85
N LEU A 49 8.24 8.30 -0.50
CA LEU A 49 8.93 9.05 0.56
C LEU A 49 9.09 10.54 0.19
N LEU A 50 9.39 10.81 -1.08
CA LEU A 50 9.59 12.17 -1.57
C LEU A 50 8.26 12.94 -1.64
N ASP A 51 7.20 12.35 -2.18
CA ASP A 51 5.90 13.04 -2.27
C ASP A 51 5.35 13.36 -0.89
N GLY A 52 5.47 12.46 0.09
CA GLY A 52 5.13 12.72 1.48
C GLY A 52 5.93 13.88 2.11
N MET A 53 7.20 14.07 1.71
CA MET A 53 8.01 15.21 2.15
C MET A 53 7.52 16.53 1.50
N PHE A 54 7.21 16.51 0.21
CA PHE A 54 6.69 17.67 -0.52
C PHE A 54 5.27 18.02 -0.10
N ALA A 55 4.41 17.02 0.11
CA ALA A 55 3.03 17.23 0.58
C ALA A 55 2.98 17.95 1.94
N ARG A 56 3.86 17.57 2.88
CA ARG A 56 3.96 18.27 4.19
C ARG A 56 4.40 19.74 4.09
N ARG A 57 5.10 20.12 3.02
CA ARG A 57 5.57 21.49 2.76
C ARG A 57 4.63 22.26 1.84
N GLY A 58 3.71 21.57 1.17
CA GLY A 58 2.78 22.13 0.20
C GLY A 58 1.55 22.78 0.80
N ALA A 59 0.73 23.37 -0.07
CA ALA A 59 -0.61 23.84 0.28
C ALA A 59 -1.54 22.63 0.56
N PRO A 60 -2.61 22.80 1.35
CA PRO A 60 -3.60 21.75 1.55
C PRO A 60 -4.20 21.30 0.20
N PRO A 61 -4.66 20.05 0.08
CA PRO A 61 -5.23 19.54 -1.16
C PRO A 61 -6.45 20.38 -1.57
N LYS A 62 -6.55 20.69 -2.87
CA LYS A 62 -7.69 21.44 -3.43
C LYS A 62 -8.96 20.58 -3.58
N SER A 63 -8.83 19.27 -3.48
CA SER A 63 -9.94 18.32 -3.56
C SER A 63 -9.93 17.39 -2.35
N ASN A 64 -11.11 16.89 -1.99
CA ASN A 64 -11.25 15.84 -0.96
C ASN A 64 -10.83 14.43 -1.47
N PHE A 65 -10.29 14.35 -2.68
CA PHE A 65 -9.86 13.09 -3.29
C PHE A 65 -8.47 12.72 -2.76
N ASP A 66 -8.41 11.58 -2.06
CA ASP A 66 -7.19 11.00 -1.51
C ASP A 66 -6.44 10.23 -2.61
N LEU A 67 -5.68 10.96 -3.44
CA LEU A 67 -4.91 10.39 -4.54
C LEU A 67 -3.83 9.43 -4.04
N ASP A 68 -3.19 9.75 -2.92
CA ASP A 68 -2.13 8.96 -2.30
C ASP A 68 -2.66 7.62 -1.82
N GLY A 69 -3.77 7.61 -1.09
CA GLY A 69 -4.42 6.37 -0.66
C GLY A 69 -4.89 5.48 -1.82
N VAL A 70 -5.27 6.07 -2.97
CA VAL A 70 -5.59 5.31 -4.18
C VAL A 70 -4.33 4.70 -4.80
N ALA A 71 -3.23 5.46 -4.87
CA ALA A 71 -1.95 4.99 -5.40
C ALA A 71 -1.41 3.80 -4.57
N ASP A 72 -1.48 3.90 -3.25
CA ASP A 72 -1.05 2.82 -2.34
C ASP A 72 -1.86 1.53 -2.54
N ARG A 73 -3.17 1.63 -2.76
CA ARG A 73 -4.01 0.46 -3.05
C ARG A 73 -3.67 -0.17 -4.39
N ILE A 74 -3.49 0.64 -5.44
CA ILE A 74 -3.10 0.16 -6.76
C ILE A 74 -1.76 -0.58 -6.66
N LEU A 75 -0.77 0.01 -5.97
CA LEU A 75 0.54 -0.58 -5.78
C LEU A 75 0.47 -1.88 -4.96
N SER A 76 -0.37 -1.92 -3.92
CA SER A 76 -0.58 -3.13 -3.11
C SER A 76 -1.15 -4.29 -3.94
N PHE A 77 -2.18 -4.04 -4.74
CA PHE A 77 -2.72 -5.06 -5.65
C PHE A 77 -1.71 -5.49 -6.71
N ALA A 78 -0.96 -4.53 -7.28
CA ALA A 78 0.10 -4.83 -8.23
C ALA A 78 1.21 -5.67 -7.59
N THR A 79 1.58 -5.41 -6.33
CA THR A 79 2.58 -6.20 -5.60
C THR A 79 2.14 -7.66 -5.46
N VAL A 80 0.86 -7.92 -5.17
CA VAL A 80 0.30 -9.28 -5.13
C VAL A 80 0.41 -9.96 -6.50
N LEU A 81 0.07 -9.23 -7.59
CA LEU A 81 0.22 -9.73 -8.95
C LEU A 81 1.67 -10.07 -9.29
N TRP A 82 2.63 -9.20 -8.88
CA TRP A 82 4.05 -9.45 -9.13
C TRP A 82 4.60 -10.63 -8.33
N PHE A 83 4.12 -10.90 -7.13
CA PHE A 83 4.41 -12.16 -6.43
C PHE A 83 3.94 -13.37 -7.23
N TRP A 84 2.74 -13.30 -7.81
CA TRP A 84 2.22 -14.39 -8.62
C TRP A 84 3.03 -14.65 -9.90
N LEU A 85 3.47 -13.57 -10.56
CA LEU A 85 4.26 -13.66 -11.80
C LEU A 85 5.70 -14.11 -11.55
N LEU A 86 6.37 -13.57 -10.52
CA LEU A 86 7.82 -13.73 -10.32
C LEU A 86 8.19 -14.91 -9.44
N ILE A 87 7.28 -15.36 -8.57
CA ILE A 87 7.57 -16.39 -7.57
C ILE A 87 6.44 -17.42 -7.57
N PRO A 88 6.49 -18.39 -8.50
CA PRO A 88 5.47 -19.44 -8.60
C PRO A 88 5.31 -20.18 -7.27
N GLY A 89 4.07 -20.40 -6.84
CA GLY A 89 3.76 -21.10 -5.58
C GLY A 89 3.79 -20.23 -4.32
N PHE A 90 4.32 -18.98 -4.38
CA PHE A 90 4.37 -18.08 -3.22
C PHE A 90 2.97 -17.77 -2.69
N LEU A 91 2.05 -17.39 -3.57
CA LEU A 91 0.69 -17.08 -3.16
C LEU A 91 -0.05 -18.31 -2.63
N GLN A 92 0.13 -19.49 -3.23
CA GLN A 92 -0.47 -20.73 -2.72
C GLN A 92 0.03 -21.07 -1.32
N LYS A 93 1.30 -20.80 -1.02
CA LYS A 93 1.90 -21.08 0.27
C LYS A 93 1.40 -20.13 1.37
N TYR A 94 1.25 -18.84 1.06
CA TYR A 94 0.95 -17.80 2.05
C TYR A 94 -0.46 -17.22 1.93
N TRP A 95 -1.16 -17.46 0.81
CA TRP A 95 -2.46 -16.88 0.54
C TRP A 95 -3.56 -17.37 1.49
N LEU A 96 -3.67 -18.70 1.65
CA LEU A 96 -4.80 -19.30 2.36
C LEU A 96 -5.02 -18.81 3.79
N PRO A 97 -3.99 -18.63 4.64
CA PRO A 97 -4.25 -18.21 6.02
C PRO A 97 -4.56 -16.71 6.18
N TYR A 98 -4.14 -15.84 5.24
CA TYR A 98 -4.17 -14.39 5.44
C TYR A 98 -5.15 -13.66 4.55
N VAL A 99 -5.21 -13.98 3.26
CA VAL A 99 -6.01 -13.22 2.29
C VAL A 99 -7.51 -13.28 2.56
N PRO A 100 -8.13 -14.41 2.90
CA PRO A 100 -9.54 -14.42 3.23
C PRO A 100 -9.88 -13.47 4.40
N ILE A 101 -9.01 -13.40 5.40
CA ILE A 101 -9.19 -12.51 6.56
C ILE A 101 -9.10 -11.04 6.10
N ILE A 102 -8.06 -10.70 5.34
CA ILE A 102 -7.86 -9.33 4.83
C ILE A 102 -9.04 -8.92 3.95
N VAL A 103 -9.48 -9.78 3.04
CA VAL A 103 -10.62 -9.48 2.15
C VAL A 103 -11.91 -9.25 2.95
N VAL A 104 -12.21 -10.09 3.93
CA VAL A 104 -13.40 -9.92 4.78
C VAL A 104 -13.33 -8.60 5.54
N LEU A 105 -12.18 -8.25 6.11
CA LEU A 105 -11.99 -7.00 6.84
C LEU A 105 -12.11 -5.78 5.91
N GLU A 106 -11.50 -5.82 4.73
CA GLU A 106 -11.61 -4.75 3.73
C GLU A 106 -13.04 -4.56 3.23
N VAL A 107 -13.77 -5.64 2.95
CA VAL A 107 -15.19 -5.57 2.56
C VAL A 107 -16.02 -4.94 3.68
N TYR A 108 -15.79 -5.35 4.92
CA TYR A 108 -16.48 -4.78 6.07
C TYR A 108 -16.16 -3.28 6.24
N LEU A 109 -14.89 -2.89 6.15
CA LEU A 109 -14.48 -1.49 6.26
C LEU A 109 -15.07 -0.61 5.14
N ASN A 110 -15.08 -1.11 3.91
CA ASN A 110 -15.70 -0.39 2.79
C ASN A 110 -17.23 -0.28 2.96
N PHE A 111 -17.88 -1.34 3.42
CA PHE A 111 -19.32 -1.29 3.74
C PHE A 111 -19.63 -0.24 4.81
N VAL A 112 -18.85 -0.19 5.88
CA VAL A 112 -19.03 0.80 6.95
C VAL A 112 -18.76 2.22 6.43
N ARG A 113 -17.75 2.43 5.60
CA ARG A 113 -17.47 3.73 4.97
C ARG A 113 -18.64 4.22 4.12
N ILE A 114 -19.21 3.36 3.27
CA ILE A 114 -20.37 3.70 2.42
C ILE A 114 -21.60 4.00 3.28
N ARG A 115 -21.82 3.24 4.35
CA ARG A 115 -23.00 3.38 5.20
C ARG A 115 -22.97 4.64 6.07
N TYR A 116 -21.78 5.10 6.43
CA TYR A 116 -21.57 6.22 7.35
C TYR A 116 -20.70 7.31 6.69
N GLU A 117 -21.23 8.01 5.69
CA GLU A 117 -20.56 8.99 4.80
C GLU A 117 -19.64 10.05 5.46
N ARG A 118 -19.59 10.14 6.78
CA ARG A 118 -18.84 11.13 7.58
C ARG A 118 -17.71 10.55 8.41
N PHE A 119 -17.28 9.32 8.15
CA PHE A 119 -16.20 8.72 8.92
C PHE A 119 -14.82 9.15 8.41
N ASP A 120 -14.21 10.12 9.09
CA ASP A 120 -12.76 10.28 9.03
C ASP A 120 -12.09 8.98 9.47
N VAL A 121 -11.30 8.41 8.57
CA VAL A 121 -10.50 7.22 8.86
C VAL A 121 -9.47 7.59 9.93
N PRO A 122 -9.48 6.95 11.10
CA PRO A 122 -8.46 7.22 12.08
C PRO A 122 -7.09 6.85 11.51
N HIS A 123 -6.21 7.83 11.37
CA HIS A 123 -4.84 7.62 10.94
C HIS A 123 -4.06 6.93 12.07
N LEU A 124 -4.09 5.60 12.08
CA LEU A 124 -3.38 4.81 13.07
C LEU A 124 -1.90 4.69 12.66
N PRO A 125 -0.95 5.07 13.54
CA PRO A 125 0.49 4.95 13.23
C PRO A 125 0.90 3.52 12.89
N PHE A 126 0.25 2.53 13.50
CA PHE A 126 0.50 1.11 13.28
C PHE A 126 0.16 0.67 11.85
N GLY A 127 -0.91 1.18 11.24
CA GLY A 127 -1.25 0.91 9.85
C GLY A 127 -0.15 1.35 8.87
N ARG A 128 0.49 2.51 9.10
CA ARG A 128 1.62 2.98 8.28
C ARG A 128 2.82 2.04 8.37
N ILE A 129 3.12 1.56 9.58
CA ILE A 129 4.22 0.59 9.78
C ILE A 129 3.90 -0.71 9.07
N ALA A 130 2.66 -1.21 9.18
CA ALA A 130 2.22 -2.43 8.53
C ALA A 130 2.35 -2.33 6.99
N MET A 131 1.92 -1.21 6.39
CA MET A 131 2.06 -0.97 4.95
C MET A 131 3.52 -0.84 4.52
N ALA A 132 4.34 -0.12 5.28
CA ALA A 132 5.78 -0.03 5.00
C ALA A 132 6.44 -1.41 5.02
N LEU A 133 6.12 -2.26 6.01
CA LEU A 133 6.60 -3.64 6.08
C LEU A 133 6.07 -4.49 4.92
N PHE A 134 4.80 -4.35 4.54
CA PHE A 134 4.23 -5.05 3.40
C PHE A 134 5.01 -4.74 2.10
N PHE A 135 5.35 -3.48 1.86
CA PHE A 135 6.15 -3.09 0.70
C PHE A 135 7.60 -3.57 0.76
N THR A 136 8.12 -3.99 1.91
CA THR A 136 9.44 -4.64 1.97
C THR A 136 9.42 -6.12 1.59
N LEU A 137 8.24 -6.77 1.55
CA LEU A 137 8.13 -8.20 1.25
C LEU A 137 8.71 -8.55 -0.13
N LEU A 138 8.28 -7.85 -1.17
CA LEU A 138 8.71 -8.17 -2.53
C LEU A 138 10.24 -8.01 -2.72
N PRO A 139 10.86 -6.87 -2.33
CA PRO A 139 12.32 -6.73 -2.40
C PRO A 139 13.08 -7.80 -1.62
N VAL A 140 12.65 -8.08 -0.38
CA VAL A 140 13.33 -9.05 0.48
C VAL A 140 13.24 -10.45 -0.11
N VAL A 141 12.07 -10.88 -0.57
CA VAL A 141 11.90 -12.22 -1.14
C VAL A 141 12.60 -12.35 -2.50
N LEU A 142 12.67 -11.29 -3.31
CA LEU A 142 13.43 -11.31 -4.58
C LEU A 142 14.94 -11.43 -4.36
N VAL A 143 15.49 -10.82 -3.31
CA VAL A 143 16.94 -10.80 -3.04
C VAL A 143 17.38 -12.01 -2.24
N PHE A 144 16.67 -12.35 -1.17
CA PHE A 144 17.08 -13.37 -0.20
C PHE A 144 16.34 -14.70 -0.36
N GLY A 145 15.38 -14.77 -1.30
CA GLY A 145 14.52 -15.92 -1.46
C GLY A 145 13.38 -15.98 -0.44
N ASP A 146 12.70 -17.10 -0.41
CA ASP A 146 11.57 -17.34 0.49
C ASP A 146 12.04 -17.49 1.94
N LEU A 147 11.72 -16.50 2.78
CA LEU A 147 11.98 -16.47 4.22
C LEU A 147 10.66 -16.60 4.99
N PRO A 148 10.19 -17.83 5.30
CA PRO A 148 8.87 -18.05 5.88
C PRO A 148 8.59 -17.25 7.15
N TRP A 149 9.56 -17.19 8.07
CA TRP A 149 9.44 -16.45 9.32
C TRP A 149 9.19 -14.95 9.08
N PHE A 150 9.89 -14.35 8.10
CA PHE A 150 9.74 -12.94 7.77
C PHE A 150 8.37 -12.68 7.13
N VAL A 151 7.99 -13.51 6.13
CA VAL A 151 6.71 -13.39 5.43
C VAL A 151 5.54 -13.52 6.42
N HIS A 152 5.54 -14.54 7.28
CA HIS A 152 4.50 -14.71 8.29
C HIS A 152 4.44 -13.53 9.27
N THR A 153 5.59 -13.04 9.74
CA THR A 153 5.64 -11.89 10.65
C THR A 153 5.00 -10.66 10.03
N VAL A 154 5.35 -10.34 8.78
CA VAL A 154 4.79 -9.17 8.08
C VAL A 154 3.29 -9.34 7.85
N LEU A 155 2.84 -10.51 7.38
CA LEU A 155 1.41 -10.77 7.13
C LEU A 155 0.58 -10.73 8.41
N ILE A 156 1.11 -11.23 9.54
CA ILE A 156 0.46 -11.12 10.86
C ILE A 156 0.33 -9.65 11.26
N ILE A 157 1.37 -8.84 11.06
CA ILE A 157 1.33 -7.40 11.36
C ILE A 157 0.29 -6.69 10.50
N VAL A 158 0.20 -7.03 9.21
CA VAL A 158 -0.82 -6.49 8.30
C VAL A 158 -2.23 -6.85 8.79
N VAL A 159 -2.50 -8.11 9.07
CA VAL A 159 -3.81 -8.56 9.62
C VAL A 159 -4.12 -7.86 10.94
N ALA A 160 -3.15 -7.74 11.83
CA ALA A 160 -3.34 -7.05 13.11
C ALA A 160 -3.69 -5.56 12.92
N SER A 161 -3.09 -4.89 11.92
CA SER A 161 -3.41 -3.50 11.60
C SER A 161 -4.82 -3.35 11.05
N GLU A 162 -5.29 -4.27 10.19
CA GLU A 162 -6.65 -4.27 9.67
C GLU A 162 -7.69 -4.54 10.78
N LEU A 163 -7.39 -5.47 11.68
CA LEU A 163 -8.23 -5.74 12.85
C LEU A 163 -8.34 -4.52 13.78
N GLN A 164 -7.20 -3.84 14.03
CA GLN A 164 -7.18 -2.61 14.84
C GLN A 164 -8.02 -1.51 14.19
N LEU A 165 -7.91 -1.32 12.88
CA LEU A 165 -8.69 -0.34 12.14
C LEU A 165 -10.18 -0.68 12.21
N THR A 166 -10.53 -1.94 11.94
CA THR A 166 -11.91 -2.45 12.02
C THR A 166 -12.52 -2.24 13.41
N TRP A 167 -11.75 -2.54 14.46
CA TRP A 167 -12.19 -2.33 15.84
C TRP A 167 -12.39 -0.85 16.17
N ALA A 168 -11.50 0.02 15.71
CA ALA A 168 -11.63 1.47 15.90
C ALA A 168 -12.90 2.01 15.24
N PHE A 169 -13.22 1.55 14.02
CA PHE A 169 -14.46 1.88 13.33
C PHE A 169 -15.69 1.36 14.07
N TRP A 170 -15.68 0.09 14.49
CA TRP A 170 -16.79 -0.50 15.22
C TRP A 170 -17.07 0.22 16.54
N ARG A 171 -16.03 0.59 17.27
CA ARG A 171 -16.18 1.37 18.51
C ARG A 171 -16.80 2.74 18.24
N LYS A 172 -16.36 3.43 17.19
CA LYS A 172 -16.88 4.76 16.83
C LYS A 172 -18.33 4.69 16.33
N SER A 173 -18.72 3.63 15.64
CA SER A 173 -20.09 3.44 15.14
C SER A 173 -21.12 3.23 16.26
N ARG A 174 -20.71 2.81 17.47
CA ARG A 174 -21.59 2.65 18.65
C ARG A 174 -21.81 3.94 19.44
N THR A 175 -21.03 4.97 19.15
CA THR A 175 -21.11 6.26 19.85
C THR A 175 -21.92 7.30 19.07
N LEU A 176 -22.45 6.93 17.92
CA LEU A 176 -23.39 7.68 17.08
C LEU A 176 -24.81 7.12 17.18
#